data_5a2424112d9a9b6d5e889bc5f4e9534a
#
_entry.id   5a2424112d9a9b6d5e889bc5f4e9534a
#
_cell.length_a   1.000
_cell.length_b   1.000
_cell.length_c   1.000
_cell.angle_alpha   90.00
_cell.angle_beta   90.00
_cell.angle_gamma   90.00
#
_symmetry.space_group_name_H-M   'P 1'
#
loop_
_entity.id
_entity.type
_entity.pdbx_description
1 polymer ?
#
loop_
_entity_poly.entity_id
_entity_poly.type
_entity_poly.pdbx_seq_one_letter_code
_entity_poly.pdbx_strand_id
1 'polypeptide(L)'
;MAKLNEEKELKAITKQFSAAVTTFTKKDYSAAREQFAGIVESFRESEHYSVLEIVGRSNVYLRMVDAQMNPQKIELKTTDDMLSESVYQLNSGHVDRALELLAALVKKQGEDAYTDYLMAVAYNRRGDIKEALEHLKRSIGMDPHYKVMAFNEPDFETLLENKDFRDLVS
;
A
#
# COMPACT_ATOMS: atom_id res chain seq x y z
N MET A 1 13.77 -46.11 -11.92
CA MET A 1 12.31 -45.89 -11.60
C MET A 1 12.14 -44.58 -10.79
N ALA A 2 12.89 -44.35 -9.71
CA ALA A 2 12.75 -43.14 -8.90
C ALA A 2 12.88 -41.79 -9.69
N LYS A 3 13.93 -41.65 -10.54
CA LYS A 3 14.17 -40.45 -11.35
C LYS A 3 13.05 -40.18 -12.35
N LEU A 4 12.42 -41.19 -12.91
CA LEU A 4 11.28 -41.04 -13.84
C LEU A 4 10.01 -40.61 -13.09
N ASN A 5 9.87 -40.99 -11.83
CA ASN A 5 8.77 -40.55 -10.98
C ASN A 5 8.91 -39.05 -10.59
N GLU A 6 10.11 -38.64 -10.19
CA GLU A 6 10.44 -37.25 -9.91
C GLU A 6 10.14 -36.32 -11.08
N GLU A 7 10.60 -36.69 -12.29
CA GLU A 7 10.36 -35.90 -13.50
C GLU A 7 8.84 -35.73 -13.80
N LYS A 8 8.05 -36.81 -13.56
CA LYS A 8 6.59 -36.75 -13.75
C LYS A 8 5.92 -35.84 -12.71
N GLU A 9 6.27 -36.00 -11.44
CA GLU A 9 5.72 -35.14 -10.38
C GLU A 9 6.11 -33.67 -10.59
N LEU A 10 7.40 -33.40 -10.90
CA LEU A 10 7.88 -32.04 -11.13
C LEU A 10 7.18 -31.37 -12.32
N LYS A 11 6.96 -32.12 -13.41
CA LYS A 11 6.21 -31.61 -14.57
C LYS A 11 4.75 -31.31 -14.22
N ALA A 12 4.12 -32.17 -13.45
CA ALA A 12 2.73 -32.01 -13.03
C ALA A 12 2.55 -30.80 -12.11
N ILE A 13 3.36 -30.69 -11.06
CA ILE A 13 3.29 -29.59 -10.10
C ILE A 13 3.65 -28.24 -10.75
N THR A 14 4.67 -28.19 -11.63
CA THR A 14 5.06 -26.97 -12.34
C THR A 14 3.91 -26.44 -13.21
N LYS A 15 3.20 -27.32 -13.90
CA LYS A 15 2.04 -26.93 -14.72
C LYS A 15 0.91 -26.37 -13.85
N GLN A 16 0.59 -27.04 -12.76
CA GLN A 16 -0.46 -26.57 -11.83
C GLN A 16 -0.08 -25.24 -11.18
N PHE A 17 1.17 -25.10 -10.73
CA PHE A 17 1.66 -23.88 -10.12
C PHE A 17 1.62 -22.67 -11.08
N SER A 18 2.05 -22.87 -12.33
CA SER A 18 1.99 -21.81 -13.35
C SER A 18 0.55 -21.36 -13.63
N ALA A 19 -0.40 -22.29 -13.67
CA ALA A 19 -1.82 -21.97 -13.82
C ALA A 19 -2.35 -21.17 -12.61
N ALA A 20 -2.01 -21.60 -11.39
CA ALA A 20 -2.42 -20.91 -10.16
C ALA A 20 -1.85 -19.48 -10.08
N VAL A 21 -0.58 -19.30 -10.46
CA VAL A 21 0.04 -17.95 -10.55
C VAL A 21 -0.69 -17.08 -11.58
N THR A 22 -1.05 -17.63 -12.73
CA THR A 22 -1.82 -16.90 -13.75
C THR A 22 -3.19 -16.48 -13.21
N THR A 23 -3.86 -17.33 -12.44
CA THR A 23 -5.14 -17.01 -11.80
C THR A 23 -4.97 -15.92 -10.75
N PHE A 24 -3.93 -15.98 -9.95
CA PHE A 24 -3.57 -14.95 -8.96
C PHE A 24 -3.32 -13.58 -9.63
N THR A 25 -2.57 -13.54 -10.73
CA THR A 25 -2.28 -12.28 -11.44
C THR A 25 -3.53 -11.65 -12.06
N LYS A 26 -4.55 -12.46 -12.38
CA LYS A 26 -5.87 -11.99 -12.81
C LYS A 26 -6.74 -11.48 -11.64
N LYS A 27 -6.23 -11.51 -10.41
CA LYS A 27 -6.94 -11.14 -9.18
C LYS A 27 -8.15 -12.02 -8.84
N ASP A 28 -8.25 -13.19 -9.43
CA ASP A 28 -9.23 -14.21 -9.02
C ASP A 28 -8.67 -14.96 -7.80
N TYR A 29 -8.74 -14.28 -6.65
CA TYR A 29 -8.12 -14.79 -5.42
C TYR A 29 -8.80 -16.05 -4.89
N SER A 30 -10.12 -16.20 -5.09
CA SER A 30 -10.84 -17.40 -4.67
C SER A 30 -10.36 -18.64 -5.41
N ALA A 31 -10.35 -18.58 -6.76
CA ALA A 31 -9.88 -19.68 -7.58
C ALA A 31 -8.36 -19.94 -7.39
N ALA A 32 -7.56 -18.89 -7.26
CA ALA A 32 -6.13 -19.04 -6.97
C ALA A 32 -5.88 -19.76 -5.64
N ARG A 33 -6.67 -19.45 -4.60
CA ARG A 33 -6.59 -20.10 -3.29
C ARG A 33 -6.83 -21.61 -3.42
N GLU A 34 -7.91 -22.01 -4.10
CA GLU A 34 -8.24 -23.41 -4.32
C GLU A 34 -7.14 -24.14 -5.07
N GLN A 35 -6.58 -23.52 -6.11
CA GLN A 35 -5.51 -24.11 -6.92
C GLN A 35 -4.23 -24.31 -6.10
N PHE A 36 -3.78 -23.28 -5.34
CA PHE A 36 -2.58 -23.43 -4.49
C PHE A 36 -2.80 -24.43 -3.35
N ALA A 37 -3.98 -24.45 -2.74
CA ALA A 37 -4.31 -25.44 -1.71
C ALA A 37 -4.28 -26.87 -2.26
N GLY A 38 -4.84 -27.07 -3.46
CA GLY A 38 -4.80 -28.36 -4.16
C GLY A 38 -3.38 -28.84 -4.47
N ILE A 39 -2.46 -27.92 -4.85
CA ILE A 39 -1.05 -28.24 -5.04
C ILE A 39 -0.43 -28.71 -3.73
N VAL A 40 -0.62 -27.97 -2.64
CA VAL A 40 -0.06 -28.33 -1.33
C VAL A 40 -0.59 -29.69 -0.88
N GLU A 41 -1.88 -29.93 -0.97
CA GLU A 41 -2.49 -31.20 -0.55
C GLU A 41 -1.99 -32.37 -1.38
N SER A 42 -1.84 -32.22 -2.70
CA SER A 42 -1.45 -33.29 -3.61
C SER A 42 0.02 -33.67 -3.52
N PHE A 43 0.91 -32.75 -3.13
CA PHE A 43 2.36 -32.93 -3.24
C PHE A 43 3.12 -32.77 -1.92
N ARG A 44 2.46 -32.48 -0.79
CA ARG A 44 3.13 -32.28 0.52
C ARG A 44 3.93 -33.49 1.01
N GLU A 45 3.56 -34.70 0.60
CA GLU A 45 4.20 -35.95 1.00
C GLU A 45 5.25 -36.42 -0.04
N SER A 46 5.59 -35.58 -1.03
CA SER A 46 6.63 -35.94 -2.01
C SER A 46 7.99 -36.10 -1.34
N GLU A 47 8.75 -37.12 -1.77
CA GLU A 47 10.13 -37.33 -1.31
C GLU A 47 11.17 -36.51 -2.10
N HIS A 48 10.71 -35.77 -3.12
CA HIS A 48 11.58 -35.04 -4.04
C HIS A 48 11.71 -33.55 -3.64
N TYR A 49 12.91 -33.11 -3.35
CA TYR A 49 13.19 -31.74 -2.91
C TYR A 49 12.69 -30.68 -3.90
N SER A 50 12.88 -30.90 -5.21
CA SER A 50 12.42 -30.00 -6.28
C SER A 50 10.90 -29.81 -6.29
N VAL A 51 10.15 -30.83 -5.93
CA VAL A 51 8.68 -30.79 -5.78
C VAL A 51 8.30 -30.03 -4.50
N LEU A 52 8.95 -30.37 -3.38
CA LEU A 52 8.70 -29.71 -2.09
C LEU A 52 9.03 -28.22 -2.10
N GLU A 53 9.99 -27.79 -2.91
CA GLU A 53 10.26 -26.36 -3.12
C GLU A 53 9.04 -25.64 -3.71
N ILE A 54 8.39 -26.22 -4.72
CA ILE A 54 7.18 -25.64 -5.33
C ILE A 54 6.00 -25.68 -4.36
N VAL A 55 5.88 -26.71 -3.51
CA VAL A 55 4.92 -26.75 -2.41
C VAL A 55 5.16 -25.58 -1.44
N GLY A 56 6.42 -25.35 -1.05
CA GLY A 56 6.79 -24.21 -0.21
C GLY A 56 6.39 -22.87 -0.82
N ARG A 57 6.65 -22.67 -2.13
CA ARG A 57 6.21 -21.48 -2.87
C ARG A 57 4.69 -21.36 -2.91
N SER A 58 3.97 -22.46 -3.09
CA SER A 58 2.50 -22.45 -3.07
C SER A 58 1.94 -22.01 -1.72
N ASN A 59 2.57 -22.39 -0.61
CA ASN A 59 2.21 -21.90 0.73
C ASN A 59 2.46 -20.40 0.90
N VAL A 60 3.47 -19.82 0.24
CA VAL A 60 3.68 -18.36 0.22
C VAL A 60 2.53 -17.67 -0.51
N TYR A 61 2.15 -18.17 -1.68
CA TYR A 61 1.01 -17.63 -2.43
C TYR A 61 -0.31 -17.75 -1.66
N LEU A 62 -0.55 -18.85 -0.94
CA LEU A 62 -1.73 -18.99 -0.06
C LEU A 62 -1.81 -17.86 0.96
N ARG A 63 -0.70 -17.55 1.64
CA ARG A 63 -0.66 -16.42 2.59
C ARG A 63 -0.94 -15.08 1.90
N MET A 64 -0.39 -14.87 0.69
CA MET A 64 -0.65 -13.64 -0.09
C MET A 64 -2.13 -13.54 -0.49
N VAL A 65 -2.72 -14.63 -0.94
CA VAL A 65 -4.15 -14.70 -1.29
C VAL A 65 -5.03 -14.45 -0.07
N ASP A 66 -4.75 -15.12 1.05
CA ASP A 66 -5.53 -14.94 2.29
C ASP A 66 -5.46 -13.48 2.79
N ALA A 67 -4.32 -12.83 2.66
CA ALA A 67 -4.17 -11.41 2.98
C ALA A 67 -5.01 -10.50 2.04
N GLN A 68 -5.14 -10.86 0.76
CA GLN A 68 -5.98 -10.12 -0.19
C GLN A 68 -7.49 -10.37 0.03
N MET A 69 -7.87 -11.60 0.38
CA MET A 69 -9.28 -11.97 0.61
C MET A 69 -9.79 -11.48 1.97
N ASN A 70 -8.91 -11.41 2.96
CA ASN A 70 -9.22 -10.96 4.32
C ASN A 70 -8.25 -9.83 4.71
N PRO A 71 -8.34 -8.67 4.06
CA PRO A 71 -7.54 -7.53 4.49
C PRO A 71 -7.86 -7.24 5.94
N GLN A 72 -6.86 -7.34 6.81
CA GLN A 72 -7.05 -6.98 8.21
C GLN A 72 -7.51 -5.52 8.23
N LYS A 73 -8.73 -5.28 8.72
CA LYS A 73 -9.16 -3.92 9.05
C LYS A 73 -8.26 -3.46 10.18
N ILE A 74 -7.32 -2.58 9.84
CA ILE A 74 -6.56 -1.88 10.87
C ILE A 74 -7.57 -1.03 11.64
N GLU A 75 -7.87 -1.42 12.87
CA GLU A 75 -8.69 -0.59 13.76
C GLU A 75 -7.83 0.59 14.21
N LEU A 76 -8.10 1.75 13.62
CA LEU A 76 -7.46 3.00 13.98
C LEU A 76 -8.04 3.51 15.31
N LYS A 77 -7.48 3.05 16.44
CA LYS A 77 -8.00 3.34 17.78
C LYS A 77 -7.54 4.70 18.29
N THR A 78 -6.32 5.06 17.99
CA THR A 78 -5.70 6.31 18.45
C THR A 78 -5.58 7.34 17.32
N THR A 79 -5.30 8.59 17.71
CA THR A 79 -4.95 9.64 16.74
C THR A 79 -3.63 9.36 16.04
N ASP A 80 -2.68 8.73 16.74
CA ASP A 80 -1.38 8.33 16.18
C ASP A 80 -1.55 7.22 15.12
N ASP A 81 -2.46 6.26 15.36
CA ASP A 81 -2.79 5.25 14.34
C ASP A 81 -3.38 5.90 13.08
N MET A 82 -4.31 6.86 13.26
CA MET A 82 -4.94 7.58 12.16
C MET A 82 -3.91 8.39 11.37
N LEU A 83 -2.99 9.08 12.06
CA LEU A 83 -1.93 9.86 11.45
C LEU A 83 -0.99 8.95 10.65
N SER A 84 -0.52 7.87 11.27
CA SER A 84 0.38 6.91 10.63
C SER A 84 -0.24 6.28 9.38
N GLU A 85 -1.52 5.92 9.46
CA GLU A 85 -2.28 5.37 8.33
C GLU A 85 -2.47 6.43 7.23
N SER A 86 -2.72 7.70 7.59
CA SER A 86 -2.84 8.79 6.62
C SER A 86 -1.56 8.96 5.80
N VAL A 87 -0.40 8.95 6.48
CA VAL A 87 0.93 9.04 5.84
C VAL A 87 1.17 7.82 4.94
N TYR A 88 0.83 6.62 5.41
CA TYR A 88 0.94 5.40 4.61
C TYR A 88 0.08 5.46 3.34
N GLN A 89 -1.17 5.88 3.45
CA GLN A 89 -2.08 6.02 2.31
C GLN A 89 -1.58 7.08 1.32
N LEU A 90 -1.07 8.21 1.82
CA LEU A 90 -0.51 9.26 1.00
C LEU A 90 0.73 8.77 0.22
N ASN A 91 1.66 8.08 0.88
CA ASN A 91 2.85 7.50 0.25
C ASN A 91 2.53 6.37 -0.73
N SER A 92 1.40 5.68 -0.52
CA SER A 92 0.89 4.64 -1.42
C SER A 92 0.11 5.18 -2.62
N GLY A 93 -0.06 6.52 -2.73
CA GLY A 93 -0.81 7.17 -3.80
C GLY A 93 -2.34 7.17 -3.62
N HIS A 94 -2.84 6.70 -2.48
CA HIS A 94 -4.28 6.70 -2.16
C HIS A 94 -4.69 8.04 -1.53
N VAL A 95 -4.57 9.12 -2.32
CA VAL A 95 -4.70 10.52 -1.84
C VAL A 95 -6.05 10.80 -1.20
N ASP A 96 -7.15 10.36 -1.81
CA ASP A 96 -8.50 10.59 -1.28
C ASP A 96 -8.68 9.92 0.09
N ARG A 97 -8.14 8.70 0.25
CA ARG A 97 -8.19 7.99 1.52
C ARG A 97 -7.36 8.69 2.60
N ALA A 98 -6.20 9.22 2.24
CA ALA A 98 -5.38 10.02 3.14
C ALA A 98 -6.13 11.26 3.62
N LEU A 99 -6.78 12.01 2.70
CA LEU A 99 -7.59 13.19 3.02
C LEU A 99 -8.77 12.87 3.95
N GLU A 100 -9.47 11.76 3.72
CA GLU A 100 -10.55 11.30 4.62
C GLU A 100 -10.04 11.08 6.06
N LEU A 101 -8.88 10.41 6.19
CA LEU A 101 -8.27 10.13 7.48
C LEU A 101 -7.78 11.40 8.18
N LEU A 102 -7.11 12.29 7.45
CA LEU A 102 -6.65 13.59 7.97
C LEU A 102 -7.83 14.47 8.43
N ALA A 103 -8.92 14.52 7.65
CA ALA A 103 -10.12 15.25 8.02
C ALA A 103 -10.79 14.65 9.27
N ALA A 104 -10.80 13.32 9.42
CA ALA A 104 -11.30 12.65 10.61
C ALA A 104 -10.38 12.91 11.83
N LEU A 105 -9.07 12.98 11.62
CA LEU A 105 -8.09 13.32 12.64
C LEU A 105 -8.32 14.73 13.17
N VAL A 106 -8.46 15.72 12.29
CA VAL A 106 -8.77 17.11 12.68
C VAL A 106 -10.07 17.19 13.50
N LYS A 107 -11.11 16.45 13.12
CA LYS A 107 -12.37 16.40 13.90
C LYS A 107 -12.17 15.82 15.30
N LYS A 108 -11.21 14.92 15.48
CA LYS A 108 -11.00 14.20 16.75
C LYS A 108 -10.08 14.96 17.70
N GLN A 109 -9.04 15.61 17.20
CA GLN A 109 -8.02 16.27 18.03
C GLN A 109 -7.88 17.79 17.82
N GLY A 110 -8.56 18.35 16.84
CA GLY A 110 -8.39 19.74 16.42
C GLY A 110 -7.35 19.90 15.30
N GLU A 111 -7.18 21.13 14.85
CA GLU A 111 -6.17 21.52 13.85
C GLU A 111 -4.79 21.53 14.48
N ASP A 112 -3.79 21.04 13.75
CA ASP A 112 -2.37 21.16 14.11
C ASP A 112 -1.53 21.38 12.84
N ALA A 113 -0.35 21.96 13.01
CA ALA A 113 0.50 22.37 11.90
C ALA A 113 0.90 21.20 11.00
N TYR A 114 1.17 20.02 11.56
CA TYR A 114 1.60 18.86 10.79
C TYR A 114 0.45 18.27 9.98
N THR A 115 -0.73 18.15 10.57
CA THR A 115 -1.92 17.66 9.86
C THR A 115 -2.28 18.57 8.70
N ASP A 116 -2.26 19.89 8.90
CA ASP A 116 -2.48 20.86 7.81
C ASP A 116 -1.39 20.78 6.72
N TYR A 117 -0.14 20.56 7.09
CA TYR A 117 0.93 20.32 6.13
C TYR A 117 0.69 19.07 5.27
N LEU A 118 0.31 17.97 5.89
CA LEU A 118 -0.02 16.73 5.17
C LEU A 118 -1.25 16.91 4.26
N MET A 119 -2.25 17.68 4.70
CA MET A 119 -3.40 18.03 3.86
C MET A 119 -2.97 18.86 2.66
N ALA A 120 -2.05 19.82 2.83
CA ALA A 120 -1.51 20.60 1.74
C ALA A 120 -0.80 19.74 0.70
N VAL A 121 0.04 18.79 1.13
CA VAL A 121 0.69 17.81 0.26
C VAL A 121 -0.35 16.95 -0.48
N ALA A 122 -1.35 16.44 0.24
CA ALA A 122 -2.40 15.60 -0.33
C ALA A 122 -3.23 16.34 -1.38
N TYR A 123 -3.67 17.56 -1.09
CA TYR A 123 -4.41 18.40 -2.04
C TYR A 123 -3.56 18.74 -3.27
N ASN A 124 -2.27 19.04 -3.10
CA ASN A 124 -1.39 19.29 -4.24
C ASN A 124 -1.24 18.06 -5.13
N ARG A 125 -1.04 16.88 -4.56
CA ARG A 125 -1.00 15.61 -5.32
C ARG A 125 -2.30 15.31 -6.06
N ARG A 126 -3.44 15.77 -5.52
CA ARG A 126 -4.75 15.64 -6.18
C ARG A 126 -4.97 16.69 -7.29
N GLY A 127 -4.18 17.75 -7.31
CA GLY A 127 -4.30 18.87 -8.25
C GLY A 127 -5.17 20.02 -7.75
N ASP A 128 -5.62 20.00 -6.52
CA ASP A 128 -6.45 21.03 -5.86
C ASP A 128 -5.54 22.12 -5.26
N ILE A 129 -4.94 22.92 -6.13
CA ILE A 129 -3.88 23.87 -5.77
C ILE A 129 -4.35 24.91 -4.75
N LYS A 130 -5.60 25.37 -4.88
CA LYS A 130 -6.15 26.38 -3.97
C LYS A 130 -6.23 25.86 -2.55
N GLU A 131 -6.79 24.68 -2.36
CA GLU A 131 -6.91 23.98 -1.08
C GLU A 131 -5.52 23.67 -0.50
N ALA A 132 -4.58 23.25 -1.35
CA ALA A 132 -3.20 23.02 -0.95
C ALA A 132 -2.55 24.27 -0.35
N LEU A 133 -2.69 25.41 -1.01
CA LEU A 133 -2.13 26.69 -0.53
C LEU A 133 -2.83 27.18 0.75
N GLU A 134 -4.14 26.99 0.89
CA GLU A 134 -4.87 27.36 2.09
C GLU A 134 -4.40 26.54 3.30
N HIS A 135 -4.26 25.21 3.16
CA HIS A 135 -3.75 24.34 4.21
C HIS A 135 -2.28 24.63 4.54
N LEU A 136 -1.44 24.86 3.52
CA LEU A 136 -0.04 25.22 3.74
C LEU A 136 0.10 26.54 4.50
N LYS A 137 -0.72 27.54 4.16
CA LYS A 137 -0.75 28.84 4.87
C LYS A 137 -1.11 28.67 6.34
N ARG A 138 -2.10 27.80 6.66
CA ARG A 138 -2.47 27.52 8.04
C ARG A 138 -1.33 26.84 8.80
N SER A 139 -0.74 25.80 8.19
CA SER A 139 0.39 25.08 8.75
C SER A 139 1.55 26.02 9.11
N ILE A 140 1.98 26.87 8.16
CA ILE A 140 3.05 27.87 8.37
C ILE A 140 2.66 28.88 9.43
N GLY A 141 1.37 29.28 9.49
CA GLY A 141 0.85 30.19 10.50
C GLY A 141 0.91 29.64 11.91
N MET A 142 0.75 28.34 12.08
CA MET A 142 0.86 27.63 13.37
C MET A 142 2.32 27.34 13.75
N ASP A 143 3.14 26.95 12.76
CA ASP A 143 4.56 26.67 12.96
C ASP A 143 5.38 27.10 11.73
N PRO A 144 6.15 28.20 11.82
CA PRO A 144 6.97 28.71 10.71
C PRO A 144 8.02 27.72 10.18
N HIS A 145 8.33 26.63 10.91
CA HIS A 145 9.24 25.59 10.43
C HIS A 145 8.75 24.94 9.13
N TYR A 146 7.44 24.82 8.96
CA TYR A 146 6.84 24.26 7.73
C TYR A 146 7.08 25.08 6.48
N LYS A 147 7.46 26.36 6.60
CA LYS A 147 7.93 27.16 5.49
C LYS A 147 9.17 26.56 4.82
N VAL A 148 10.17 26.22 5.64
CA VAL A 148 11.41 25.59 5.16
C VAL A 148 11.15 24.17 4.64
N MET A 149 10.28 23.43 5.32
CA MET A 149 9.90 22.09 4.87
C MET A 149 9.21 22.15 3.49
N ALA A 150 8.25 23.05 3.31
CA ALA A 150 7.52 23.19 2.05
C ALA A 150 8.43 23.61 0.88
N PHE A 151 9.39 24.48 1.11
CA PHE A 151 10.35 24.88 0.09
C PHE A 151 11.21 23.71 -0.42
N ASN A 152 11.49 22.73 0.43
CA ASN A 152 12.31 21.57 0.12
C ASN A 152 11.49 20.28 -0.16
N GLU A 153 10.15 20.40 -0.15
CA GLU A 153 9.27 19.23 -0.37
C GLU A 153 9.13 18.91 -1.86
N PRO A 154 9.58 17.73 -2.32
CA PRO A 154 9.45 17.34 -3.73
C PRO A 154 8.02 17.39 -4.25
N ASP A 155 7.04 17.12 -3.39
CA ASP A 155 5.62 17.16 -3.77
C ASP A 155 5.14 18.56 -4.15
N PHE A 156 5.83 19.62 -3.74
CA PHE A 156 5.52 21.00 -4.12
C PHE A 156 6.37 21.52 -5.30
N GLU A 157 7.17 20.69 -5.94
CA GLU A 157 7.99 21.08 -7.09
C GLU A 157 7.13 21.74 -8.19
N THR A 158 5.93 21.24 -8.42
CA THR A 158 4.97 21.80 -9.38
C THR A 158 4.48 23.22 -9.02
N LEU A 159 4.63 23.63 -7.75
CA LEU A 159 4.20 24.93 -7.26
C LEU A 159 5.33 25.99 -7.21
N LEU A 160 6.57 25.64 -7.53
CA LEU A 160 7.70 26.57 -7.48
C LEU A 160 7.52 27.80 -8.38
N GLU A 161 6.78 27.67 -9.48
CA GLU A 161 6.43 28.80 -10.36
C GLU A 161 5.13 29.53 -9.96
N ASN A 162 4.38 28.98 -8.98
CA ASN A 162 3.17 29.60 -8.48
C ASN A 162 3.53 30.79 -7.58
N LYS A 163 2.96 31.98 -7.87
CA LYS A 163 3.27 33.20 -7.12
C LYS A 163 2.87 33.07 -5.64
N ASP A 164 1.65 32.59 -5.38
CA ASP A 164 1.12 32.50 -4.00
C ASP A 164 1.93 31.52 -3.16
N PHE A 165 2.40 30.43 -3.76
CA PHE A 165 3.31 29.49 -3.10
C PHE A 165 4.64 30.16 -2.74
N ARG A 166 5.27 30.85 -3.70
CA ARG A 166 6.54 31.56 -3.46
C ARG A 166 6.41 32.60 -2.36
N ASP A 167 5.31 33.35 -2.35
CA ASP A 167 5.05 34.36 -1.30
C ASP A 167 4.86 33.72 0.09
N LEU A 168 4.38 32.47 0.17
CA LEU A 168 4.25 31.71 1.42
C LEU A 168 5.60 31.18 1.94
N VAL A 169 6.51 30.77 1.04
CA VAL A 169 7.78 30.11 1.42
C VAL A 169 9.00 31.03 1.33
N SER A 170 8.84 32.29 0.91
CA SER A 170 9.89 33.32 0.81
C SER A 170 10.32 33.93 2.17
#